data_29d170aa0e585fae6b3e8752195b2891
#
_entry.id   29d170aa0e585fae6b3e8752195b2891
#
_cell.length_a   1.000
_cell.length_b   1.000
_cell.length_c   1.000
_cell.angle_alpha   90.00
_cell.angle_beta   90.00
_cell.angle_gamma   90.00
#
_symmetry.space_group_name_H-M   'P 1'
#
loop_
_entity.id
_entity.type
_entity.pdbx_description
1 polymer ?
#
loop_
_entity_poly.entity_id
_entity_poly.type
_entity_poly.pdbx_seq_one_letter_code
_entity_poly.pdbx_strand_id
1 'polypeptide(L)'
;IFAGDAGLTTVTFGKGITKIAKGLFLQCSGVRKIVVPDTVKNIEAYAFRSCSALTEVILPEGLENIYNGAFSYSKSLTSVKLPSTLKFLDVGVFGDCTGLTTINIPPKMKTHDTTAANRQWPGPFYGCKNLKNVTLDNGMEEVPRGIFYAPSGDIGLEEIVIPDSVKWIGYSAFFGCKNLKKVTLSKKLEGIDSEAFQNCKNMKLSERDLPKTLKTIRDNVFANCTSLENVVLPDSLEYLGISVFYNCQS
;
A
#
# COMPACT_ATOMS: atom_id res chain seq x y z
N ILE A 1 -18.29 22.07 -1.09
CA ILE A 1 -19.10 22.95 -1.97
C ILE A 1 -19.71 22.15 -3.09
N PHE A 2 -18.98 21.15 -3.65
CA PHE A 2 -19.47 20.29 -4.75
C PHE A 2 -19.89 18.89 -4.29
N ALA A 3 -19.82 18.61 -2.98
CA ALA A 3 -20.14 17.29 -2.46
C ALA A 3 -21.55 16.82 -2.87
N GLY A 4 -21.67 15.61 -3.41
CA GLY A 4 -22.92 15.02 -3.87
C GLY A 4 -23.38 15.45 -5.26
N ASP A 5 -22.63 16.30 -5.96
CA ASP A 5 -23.00 16.74 -7.31
C ASP A 5 -22.69 15.63 -8.34
N ALA A 6 -23.72 14.84 -8.66
CA ALA A 6 -23.62 13.78 -9.66
C ALA A 6 -23.58 14.32 -11.11
N GLY A 7 -24.02 15.55 -11.33
CA GLY A 7 -23.99 16.20 -12.64
C GLY A 7 -22.63 16.78 -13.02
N LEU A 8 -21.73 16.95 -12.04
CA LEU A 8 -20.39 17.46 -12.26
C LEU A 8 -19.55 16.41 -13.02
N THR A 9 -19.19 16.70 -14.27
CA THR A 9 -18.41 15.76 -15.12
C THR A 9 -16.96 16.19 -15.29
N THR A 10 -16.68 17.48 -15.22
CA THR A 10 -15.36 18.07 -15.47
C THR A 10 -14.99 19.05 -14.36
N VAL A 11 -13.75 18.99 -13.91
CA VAL A 11 -13.20 19.90 -12.91
C VAL A 11 -11.94 20.53 -13.47
N THR A 12 -11.93 21.87 -13.51
CA THR A 12 -10.73 22.67 -13.84
C THR A 12 -10.36 23.50 -12.63
N PHE A 13 -9.13 23.35 -12.21
CA PHE A 13 -8.60 24.10 -11.07
C PHE A 13 -7.89 25.38 -11.50
N GLY A 14 -8.07 26.45 -10.75
CA GLY A 14 -7.28 27.68 -10.91
C GLY A 14 -5.82 27.47 -10.48
N LYS A 15 -4.91 28.24 -11.10
CA LYS A 15 -3.45 28.11 -10.87
C LYS A 15 -2.96 28.50 -9.47
N GLY A 16 -3.82 29.13 -8.65
CA GLY A 16 -3.42 29.63 -7.32
C GLY A 16 -3.70 28.67 -6.17
N ILE A 17 -4.32 27.50 -6.41
CA ILE A 17 -4.62 26.57 -5.33
C ILE A 17 -3.37 25.79 -4.91
N THR A 18 -3.19 25.64 -3.59
CA THR A 18 -2.06 24.89 -3.00
C THR A 18 -2.48 23.60 -2.32
N LYS A 19 -3.79 23.41 -2.13
CA LYS A 19 -4.38 22.20 -1.55
C LYS A 19 -5.78 21.92 -2.11
N ILE A 20 -6.14 20.64 -2.21
CA ILE A 20 -7.53 20.24 -2.44
C ILE A 20 -8.19 20.03 -1.10
N ALA A 21 -9.25 20.79 -0.81
CA ALA A 21 -9.90 20.81 0.51
C ALA A 21 -10.60 19.48 0.84
N LYS A 22 -10.75 19.22 2.15
CA LYS A 22 -11.46 18.05 2.69
C LYS A 22 -12.87 17.92 2.09
N GLY A 23 -13.18 16.74 1.53
CA GLY A 23 -14.48 16.40 1.00
C GLY A 23 -14.96 17.28 -0.15
N LEU A 24 -14.09 18.06 -0.81
CA LEU A 24 -14.50 19.07 -1.80
C LEU A 24 -15.36 18.47 -2.93
N PHE A 25 -15.03 17.26 -3.39
CA PHE A 25 -15.73 16.51 -4.43
C PHE A 25 -16.26 15.17 -3.92
N LEU A 26 -16.54 15.07 -2.62
CA LEU A 26 -17.12 13.88 -2.02
C LEU A 26 -18.40 13.48 -2.77
N GLN A 27 -18.48 12.22 -3.25
CA GLN A 27 -19.64 11.68 -3.96
C GLN A 27 -20.00 12.40 -5.30
N CYS A 28 -19.05 13.11 -5.92
CA CYS A 28 -19.24 13.63 -7.27
C CYS A 28 -19.12 12.48 -8.29
N SER A 29 -20.20 11.69 -8.41
CA SER A 29 -20.21 10.43 -9.15
C SER A 29 -20.08 10.58 -10.67
N GLY A 30 -20.28 11.79 -11.22
CA GLY A 30 -20.15 12.10 -12.66
C GLY A 30 -18.73 12.43 -13.11
N VAL A 31 -17.82 12.78 -12.17
CA VAL A 31 -16.46 13.21 -12.50
C VAL A 31 -15.64 12.03 -13.05
N ARG A 32 -15.09 12.19 -14.26
CA ARG A 32 -14.33 11.13 -14.97
C ARG A 32 -12.83 11.31 -14.91
N LYS A 33 -12.36 12.56 -14.92
CA LYS A 33 -10.94 12.91 -14.95
C LYS A 33 -10.65 14.05 -13.98
N ILE A 34 -9.54 13.91 -13.25
CA ILE A 34 -8.97 14.95 -12.39
C ILE A 34 -7.53 15.21 -12.81
N VAL A 35 -7.20 16.47 -13.05
CA VAL A 35 -5.83 16.94 -13.25
C VAL A 35 -5.51 17.86 -12.08
N VAL A 36 -4.68 17.40 -11.15
CA VAL A 36 -4.27 18.18 -9.97
C VAL A 36 -3.17 19.15 -10.38
N PRO A 37 -3.29 20.48 -10.13
CA PRO A 37 -2.30 21.47 -10.51
C PRO A 37 -0.94 21.28 -9.82
N ASP A 38 0.13 21.73 -10.47
CA ASP A 38 1.50 21.61 -9.96
C ASP A 38 1.77 22.40 -8.68
N THR A 39 0.92 23.38 -8.36
CA THR A 39 0.97 24.16 -7.13
C THR A 39 0.45 23.40 -5.91
N VAL A 40 -0.29 22.29 -6.10
CA VAL A 40 -0.93 21.54 -5.02
C VAL A 40 0.10 20.66 -4.31
N LYS A 41 0.19 20.83 -2.99
CA LYS A 41 1.04 20.02 -2.09
C LYS A 41 0.26 18.96 -1.32
N ASN A 42 -1.03 19.20 -1.08
CA ASN A 42 -1.85 18.33 -0.24
C ASN A 42 -3.21 18.05 -0.88
N ILE A 43 -3.62 16.79 -0.85
CA ILE A 43 -5.00 16.37 -1.10
C ILE A 43 -5.58 15.94 0.24
N GLU A 44 -6.54 16.71 0.74
CA GLU A 44 -7.12 16.52 2.05
C GLU A 44 -8.08 15.32 2.11
N ALA A 45 -8.44 14.91 3.34
CA ALA A 45 -9.26 13.74 3.57
C ALA A 45 -10.57 13.76 2.77
N TYR A 46 -10.92 12.61 2.17
CA TYR A 46 -12.16 12.39 1.42
C TYR A 46 -12.38 13.30 0.21
N ALA A 47 -11.36 14.01 -0.27
CA ALA A 47 -11.50 15.04 -1.31
C ALA A 47 -12.23 14.53 -2.57
N PHE A 48 -11.97 13.30 -3.00
CA PHE A 48 -12.58 12.63 -4.16
C PHE A 48 -13.21 11.28 -3.79
N ARG A 49 -13.61 11.12 -2.52
CA ARG A 49 -14.23 9.87 -2.07
C ARG A 49 -15.54 9.62 -2.83
N SER A 50 -15.74 8.38 -3.27
CA SER A 50 -16.94 7.94 -3.99
C SER A 50 -17.18 8.68 -5.33
N CYS A 51 -16.12 9.16 -5.98
CA CYS A 51 -16.19 9.59 -7.39
C CYS A 51 -16.24 8.35 -8.27
N SER A 52 -17.42 7.69 -8.35
CA SER A 52 -17.54 6.33 -8.90
C SER A 52 -17.25 6.24 -10.41
N ALA A 53 -17.41 7.32 -11.17
CA ALA A 53 -17.07 7.38 -12.60
C ALA A 53 -15.62 7.80 -12.87
N LEU A 54 -14.83 8.09 -11.82
CA LEU A 54 -13.45 8.57 -11.97
C LEU A 54 -12.57 7.45 -12.53
N THR A 55 -12.05 7.67 -13.74
CA THR A 55 -11.19 6.72 -14.46
C THR A 55 -9.73 7.17 -14.53
N GLU A 56 -9.49 8.48 -14.44
CA GLU A 56 -8.16 9.06 -14.62
C GLU A 56 -7.85 10.13 -13.57
N VAL A 57 -6.72 9.99 -12.90
CA VAL A 57 -6.16 10.99 -11.98
C VAL A 57 -4.72 11.28 -12.36
N ILE A 58 -4.42 12.54 -12.66
CA ILE A 58 -3.07 13.04 -12.93
C ILE A 58 -2.61 13.81 -11.71
N LEU A 59 -1.58 13.29 -11.03
CA LEU A 59 -0.98 13.89 -9.86
C LEU A 59 0.34 14.56 -10.25
N PRO A 60 0.62 15.80 -9.79
CA PRO A 60 1.84 16.52 -10.14
C PRO A 60 3.05 15.99 -9.37
N GLU A 61 4.22 16.06 -10.00
CA GLU A 61 5.47 16.05 -9.25
C GLU A 61 5.48 17.29 -8.34
N GLY A 62 5.75 17.10 -7.06
CA GLY A 62 5.63 18.16 -6.06
C GLY A 62 4.44 18.00 -5.12
N LEU A 63 3.50 17.08 -5.40
CA LEU A 63 2.51 16.64 -4.41
C LEU A 63 3.23 15.89 -3.28
N GLU A 64 2.93 16.29 -2.05
CA GLU A 64 3.63 15.76 -0.89
C GLU A 64 2.78 14.80 -0.04
N ASN A 65 1.48 15.10 0.11
CA ASN A 65 0.63 14.34 1.02
C ASN A 65 -0.75 14.07 0.42
N ILE A 66 -1.24 12.84 0.62
CA ILE A 66 -2.62 12.43 0.32
C ILE A 66 -3.21 11.84 1.59
N TYR A 67 -4.27 12.49 2.09
CA TYR A 67 -4.87 12.17 3.38
C TYR A 67 -6.03 11.18 3.28
N ASN A 68 -6.48 10.74 4.46
CA ASN A 68 -7.45 9.66 4.70
C ASN A 68 -8.56 9.60 3.65
N GLY A 69 -8.69 8.43 3.01
CA GLY A 69 -9.80 8.10 2.11
C GLY A 69 -9.96 9.03 0.90
N ALA A 70 -8.92 9.79 0.51
CA ALA A 70 -9.06 10.85 -0.49
C ALA A 70 -9.68 10.38 -1.83
N PHE A 71 -9.40 9.14 -2.25
CA PHE A 71 -9.96 8.51 -3.47
C PHE A 71 -10.77 7.26 -3.16
N SER A 72 -11.07 6.98 -1.89
CA SER A 72 -11.77 5.75 -1.52
C SER A 72 -13.11 5.61 -2.26
N TYR A 73 -13.50 4.37 -2.58
CA TYR A 73 -14.71 4.03 -3.34
C TYR A 73 -14.77 4.60 -4.76
N SER A 74 -13.66 5.07 -5.34
CA SER A 74 -13.59 5.44 -6.76
C SER A 74 -13.40 4.17 -7.60
N LYS A 75 -14.50 3.44 -7.79
CA LYS A 75 -14.50 2.05 -8.30
C LYS A 75 -14.09 1.90 -9.76
N SER A 76 -14.17 2.96 -10.57
CA SER A 76 -13.77 2.95 -11.98
C SER A 76 -12.29 3.30 -12.19
N LEU A 77 -11.57 3.69 -11.13
CA LEU A 77 -10.16 4.05 -11.21
C LEU A 77 -9.31 2.79 -11.41
N THR A 78 -8.63 2.69 -12.55
CA THR A 78 -7.87 1.49 -12.92
C THR A 78 -6.39 1.56 -12.60
N SER A 79 -5.83 2.76 -12.64
CA SER A 79 -4.42 3.02 -12.31
C SER A 79 -4.24 4.44 -11.81
N VAL A 80 -3.23 4.65 -10.96
CA VAL A 80 -2.75 5.96 -10.55
C VAL A 80 -1.23 5.90 -10.49
N LYS A 81 -0.56 6.89 -11.08
CA LYS A 81 0.87 7.07 -10.90
C LYS A 81 1.11 8.01 -9.73
N LEU A 82 1.66 7.48 -8.64
CA LEU A 82 2.07 8.29 -7.49
C LEU A 82 3.37 9.03 -7.83
N PRO A 83 3.47 10.34 -7.54
CA PRO A 83 4.67 11.11 -7.86
C PRO A 83 5.85 10.73 -6.96
N SER A 84 7.07 10.88 -7.48
CA SER A 84 8.30 10.54 -6.77
C SER A 84 8.53 11.38 -5.51
N THR A 85 7.89 12.54 -5.44
CA THR A 85 7.95 13.50 -4.32
C THR A 85 6.97 13.20 -3.19
N LEU A 86 6.09 12.21 -3.37
CA LEU A 86 5.08 11.88 -2.35
C LEU A 86 5.76 11.41 -1.07
N LYS A 87 5.45 12.10 0.04
CA LYS A 87 6.03 11.85 1.37
C LYS A 87 5.10 11.01 2.26
N PHE A 88 3.78 11.19 2.07
CA PHE A 88 2.80 10.55 2.95
C PHE A 88 1.55 10.07 2.20
N LEU A 89 1.16 8.84 2.47
CA LEU A 89 -0.08 8.20 2.00
C LEU A 89 -0.82 7.66 3.21
N ASP A 90 -1.97 8.25 3.50
CA ASP A 90 -2.73 7.97 4.71
C ASP A 90 -3.65 6.73 4.58
N VAL A 91 -4.37 6.44 5.65
CA VAL A 91 -5.34 5.34 5.76
C VAL A 91 -6.34 5.37 4.62
N GLY A 92 -6.55 4.22 3.98
CA GLY A 92 -7.63 4.00 3.02
C GLY A 92 -7.69 4.99 1.86
N VAL A 93 -6.58 5.65 1.50
CA VAL A 93 -6.58 6.64 0.41
C VAL A 93 -7.24 6.08 -0.85
N PHE A 94 -6.94 4.83 -1.21
CA PHE A 94 -7.58 4.09 -2.31
C PHE A 94 -8.47 2.96 -1.82
N GLY A 95 -8.97 3.04 -0.58
CA GLY A 95 -9.82 2.00 0.00
C GLY A 95 -11.02 1.70 -0.89
N ASP A 96 -11.30 0.41 -1.12
CA ASP A 96 -12.40 -0.05 -1.97
C ASP A 96 -12.40 0.49 -3.41
N CYS A 97 -11.24 0.90 -3.94
CA CYS A 97 -11.05 1.16 -5.37
C CYS A 97 -10.97 -0.17 -6.10
N THR A 98 -12.11 -0.85 -6.27
CA THR A 98 -12.16 -2.21 -6.83
C THR A 98 -11.74 -2.31 -8.29
N GLY A 99 -11.72 -1.20 -9.03
CA GLY A 99 -11.18 -1.12 -10.39
C GLY A 99 -9.65 -1.06 -10.46
N LEU A 100 -8.98 -0.69 -9.35
CA LEU A 100 -7.54 -0.45 -9.35
C LEU A 100 -6.76 -1.75 -9.58
N THR A 101 -5.98 -1.80 -10.66
CA THR A 101 -5.19 -2.97 -11.06
C THR A 101 -3.68 -2.75 -10.94
N THR A 102 -3.24 -1.49 -11.01
CA THR A 102 -1.83 -1.12 -11.07
C THR A 102 -1.53 0.09 -10.20
N ILE A 103 -0.42 0.04 -9.44
CA ILE A 103 0.09 1.16 -8.65
C ILE A 103 1.62 1.09 -8.55
N ASN A 104 2.30 2.24 -8.50
CA ASN A 104 3.69 2.34 -8.05
C ASN A 104 3.76 2.89 -6.63
N ILE A 105 4.78 2.48 -5.87
CA ILE A 105 5.04 2.97 -4.52
C ILE A 105 6.36 3.75 -4.54
N PRO A 106 6.34 5.07 -4.34
CA PRO A 106 7.52 5.93 -4.35
C PRO A 106 8.51 5.61 -3.22
N PRO A 107 9.82 5.84 -3.42
CA PRO A 107 10.85 5.30 -2.55
C PRO A 107 10.96 5.93 -1.17
N LYS A 108 10.48 7.17 -1.00
CA LYS A 108 10.59 7.92 0.27
C LYS A 108 9.26 8.08 1.00
N MET A 109 8.22 7.48 0.48
CA MET A 109 6.87 7.59 1.03
C MET A 109 6.75 6.86 2.37
N LYS A 110 5.99 7.46 3.29
CA LYS A 110 5.56 6.85 4.55
C LYS A 110 4.04 6.67 4.55
N THR A 111 3.58 5.77 5.37
CA THR A 111 2.16 5.52 5.59
C THR A 111 1.76 5.87 7.02
N HIS A 112 0.45 5.84 7.30
CA HIS A 112 -0.06 5.97 8.66
C HIS A 112 0.56 4.91 9.59
N ASP A 113 0.70 5.26 10.86
CA ASP A 113 1.21 4.33 11.86
C ASP A 113 0.16 3.24 12.15
N THR A 114 0.49 2.01 11.76
CA THR A 114 -0.34 0.81 11.95
C THR A 114 0.06 0.00 13.19
N THR A 115 0.78 0.60 14.15
CA THR A 115 1.15 -0.08 15.41
C THR A 115 -0.07 -0.59 16.17
N ALA A 116 0.17 -1.44 17.19
CA ALA A 116 -0.88 -2.10 17.96
C ALA A 116 -1.96 -1.15 18.51
N ALA A 117 -1.62 0.10 18.79
CA ALA A 117 -2.55 1.14 19.24
C ALA A 117 -3.52 1.61 18.14
N ASN A 118 -3.16 1.45 16.86
CA ASN A 118 -3.87 1.99 15.70
C ASN A 118 -4.33 0.90 14.71
N ARG A 119 -4.40 -0.37 15.11
CA ARG A 119 -4.78 -1.52 14.24
C ARG A 119 -6.19 -1.44 13.65
N GLN A 120 -7.04 -0.56 14.14
CA GLN A 120 -8.39 -0.37 13.61
C GLN A 120 -8.41 0.28 12.21
N TRP A 121 -7.28 0.84 11.78
CA TRP A 121 -7.21 1.56 10.51
C TRP A 121 -6.56 0.70 9.43
N PRO A 122 -7.28 0.40 8.34
CA PRO A 122 -6.73 -0.39 7.24
C PRO A 122 -5.66 0.39 6.46
N GLY A 123 -4.81 -0.35 5.73
CA GLY A 123 -3.80 0.25 4.85
C GLY A 123 -4.40 1.07 3.70
N PRO A 124 -3.55 1.82 2.97
CA PRO A 124 -4.00 2.70 1.89
C PRO A 124 -4.81 2.01 0.78
N PHE A 125 -4.59 0.71 0.56
CA PHE A 125 -5.17 -0.06 -0.56
C PHE A 125 -6.12 -1.18 -0.09
N TYR A 126 -6.66 -1.10 1.12
CA TYR A 126 -7.62 -2.12 1.58
C TYR A 126 -8.81 -2.21 0.61
N GLY A 127 -9.35 -3.40 0.39
CA GLY A 127 -10.48 -3.61 -0.52
C GLY A 127 -10.18 -3.44 -2.01
N CYS A 128 -8.94 -3.18 -2.41
CA CYS A 128 -8.51 -3.16 -3.80
C CYS A 128 -8.39 -4.59 -4.36
N LYS A 129 -9.51 -5.26 -4.58
CA LYS A 129 -9.59 -6.70 -4.91
C LYS A 129 -8.91 -7.09 -6.23
N ASN A 130 -8.71 -6.14 -7.13
CA ASN A 130 -8.10 -6.35 -8.44
C ASN A 130 -6.68 -5.78 -8.54
N LEU A 131 -6.10 -5.27 -7.44
CA LEU A 131 -4.75 -4.72 -7.45
C LEU A 131 -3.71 -5.86 -7.51
N LYS A 132 -3.23 -6.13 -8.73
CA LYS A 132 -2.26 -7.21 -9.00
C LYS A 132 -0.86 -6.70 -9.32
N ASN A 133 -0.77 -5.56 -10.03
CA ASN A 133 0.50 -5.03 -10.53
C ASN A 133 0.99 -3.91 -9.59
N VAL A 134 1.86 -4.27 -8.67
CA VAL A 134 2.48 -3.33 -7.74
C VAL A 134 3.96 -3.22 -8.06
N THR A 135 4.44 -1.98 -8.28
CA THR A 135 5.86 -1.69 -8.43
C THR A 135 6.35 -0.91 -7.22
N LEU A 136 7.37 -1.43 -6.55
CA LEU A 136 8.13 -0.66 -5.55
C LEU A 136 9.25 0.05 -6.29
N ASP A 137 9.26 1.39 -6.27
CA ASP A 137 10.19 2.18 -7.07
C ASP A 137 11.63 2.03 -6.56
N ASN A 138 12.59 2.05 -7.48
CA ASN A 138 14.01 1.94 -7.16
C ASN A 138 14.48 3.04 -6.20
N GLY A 139 15.45 2.71 -5.33
CA GLY A 139 15.96 3.62 -4.29
C GLY A 139 15.16 3.57 -2.98
N MET A 140 14.13 2.73 -2.89
CA MET A 140 13.45 2.43 -1.64
C MET A 140 14.41 1.67 -0.73
N GLU A 141 14.63 2.15 0.50
CA GLU A 141 15.44 1.46 1.52
C GLU A 141 14.58 0.63 2.47
N GLU A 142 13.32 1.02 2.63
CA GLU A 142 12.35 0.32 3.49
C GLU A 142 11.00 0.23 2.79
N VAL A 143 10.39 -0.96 2.77
CA VAL A 143 8.97 -1.10 2.42
C VAL A 143 8.14 -0.46 3.53
N PRO A 144 7.29 0.54 3.24
CA PRO A 144 6.56 1.26 4.27
C PRO A 144 5.67 0.34 5.12
N ARG A 145 5.61 0.62 6.43
CA ARG A 145 4.73 -0.11 7.35
C ARG A 145 3.28 -0.06 6.88
N GLY A 146 2.58 -1.18 6.99
CA GLY A 146 1.14 -1.28 6.70
C GLY A 146 0.72 -0.85 5.30
N ILE A 147 1.65 -0.72 4.33
CA ILE A 147 1.32 -0.24 2.97
C ILE A 147 0.23 -1.10 2.31
N PHE A 148 0.25 -2.42 2.53
CA PHE A 148 -0.77 -3.36 2.07
C PHE A 148 -1.52 -4.05 3.23
N TYR A 149 -1.63 -3.38 4.37
CA TYR A 149 -2.36 -3.90 5.54
C TYR A 149 -3.83 -4.12 5.19
N ALA A 150 -4.24 -5.39 5.16
CA ALA A 150 -5.57 -5.82 4.75
C ALA A 150 -6.11 -6.90 5.70
N PRO A 151 -6.58 -6.53 6.92
CA PRO A 151 -7.00 -7.50 7.94
C PRO A 151 -8.15 -8.41 7.48
N SER A 152 -9.02 -7.94 6.59
CA SER A 152 -10.07 -8.75 5.94
C SER A 152 -9.53 -9.63 4.79
N GLY A 153 -8.31 -9.36 4.31
CA GLY A 153 -7.68 -10.09 3.22
C GLY A 153 -8.22 -9.74 1.83
N ASP A 154 -8.78 -8.55 1.67
CA ASP A 154 -9.49 -8.13 0.46
C ASP A 154 -8.60 -7.38 -0.56
N ILE A 155 -7.29 -7.65 -0.59
CA ILE A 155 -6.38 -7.11 -1.61
C ILE A 155 -6.04 -8.18 -2.65
N GLY A 156 -5.97 -7.78 -3.93
CA GLY A 156 -5.75 -8.68 -5.06
C GLY A 156 -4.30 -9.09 -5.31
N LEU A 157 -3.34 -8.63 -4.50
CA LEU A 157 -1.91 -8.84 -4.67
C LEU A 157 -1.53 -10.32 -4.63
N GLU A 158 -1.05 -10.85 -5.75
CA GLU A 158 -0.63 -12.25 -5.89
C GLU A 158 0.90 -12.42 -5.86
N GLU A 159 1.63 -11.46 -6.41
CA GLU A 159 3.09 -11.50 -6.46
C GLU A 159 3.68 -10.11 -6.17
N ILE A 160 4.85 -10.08 -5.56
CA ILE A 160 5.60 -8.84 -5.32
C ILE A 160 7.10 -9.08 -5.45
N VAL A 161 7.79 -8.13 -6.09
CA VAL A 161 9.25 -8.07 -6.14
C VAL A 161 9.73 -6.93 -5.26
N ILE A 162 10.52 -7.26 -4.25
CA ILE A 162 11.18 -6.29 -3.36
C ILE A 162 12.52 -5.92 -4.00
N PRO A 163 12.73 -4.63 -4.40
CA PRO A 163 13.98 -4.22 -5.06
C PRO A 163 15.23 -4.44 -4.21
N ASP A 164 16.38 -4.67 -4.86
CA ASP A 164 17.66 -4.87 -4.17
C ASP A 164 18.19 -3.63 -3.42
N SER A 165 17.52 -2.48 -3.51
CA SER A 165 17.79 -1.32 -2.66
C SER A 165 17.17 -1.44 -1.26
N VAL A 166 16.16 -2.31 -1.08
CA VAL A 166 15.44 -2.47 0.19
C VAL A 166 16.27 -3.29 1.17
N LYS A 167 16.47 -2.71 2.35
CA LYS A 167 17.12 -3.33 3.49
C LYS A 167 16.14 -3.78 4.56
N TRP A 168 14.96 -3.17 4.59
CA TRP A 168 13.97 -3.41 5.65
C TRP A 168 12.55 -3.55 5.10
N ILE A 169 11.80 -4.53 5.61
CA ILE A 169 10.36 -4.63 5.37
C ILE A 169 9.66 -4.19 6.65
N GLY A 170 8.86 -3.12 6.57
CA GLY A 170 8.24 -2.47 7.72
C GLY A 170 7.12 -3.27 8.37
N TYR A 171 6.76 -2.86 9.58
CA TYR A 171 5.71 -3.45 10.42
C TYR A 171 4.40 -3.67 9.64
N SER A 172 3.85 -4.89 9.69
CA SER A 172 2.59 -5.27 9.03
C SER A 172 2.49 -4.89 7.55
N ALA A 173 3.61 -4.73 6.81
CA ALA A 173 3.61 -4.21 5.44
C ALA A 173 2.69 -4.98 4.49
N PHE A 174 2.59 -6.30 4.65
CA PHE A 174 1.75 -7.21 3.85
C PHE A 174 0.76 -8.00 4.72
N PHE A 175 0.46 -7.53 5.94
CA PHE A 175 -0.45 -8.24 6.83
C PHE A 175 -1.79 -8.53 6.16
N GLY A 176 -2.20 -9.81 6.19
CA GLY A 176 -3.50 -10.23 5.66
C GLY A 176 -3.59 -10.28 4.14
N CYS A 177 -2.48 -10.14 3.40
CA CYS A 177 -2.47 -10.35 1.95
C CYS A 177 -2.68 -11.84 1.62
N LYS A 178 -3.92 -12.33 1.78
CA LYS A 178 -4.27 -13.76 1.64
C LYS A 178 -4.00 -14.31 0.24
N ASN A 179 -4.06 -13.45 -0.78
CA ASN A 179 -3.84 -13.83 -2.18
C ASN A 179 -2.35 -13.85 -2.57
N LEU A 180 -1.47 -13.34 -1.72
CA LEU A 180 -0.04 -13.28 -2.00
C LEU A 180 0.54 -14.69 -2.02
N LYS A 181 1.02 -15.12 -3.19
CA LYS A 181 1.58 -16.47 -3.45
C LYS A 181 3.10 -16.43 -3.54
N LYS A 182 3.66 -15.35 -4.11
CA LYS A 182 5.08 -15.25 -4.37
C LYS A 182 5.65 -13.91 -3.94
N VAL A 183 6.73 -13.97 -3.17
CA VAL A 183 7.53 -12.80 -2.77
C VAL A 183 8.95 -13.03 -3.23
N THR A 184 9.47 -12.14 -4.08
CA THR A 184 10.90 -12.10 -4.40
C THR A 184 11.55 -11.08 -3.47
N LEU A 185 12.37 -11.56 -2.55
CA LEU A 185 13.03 -10.71 -1.56
C LEU A 185 14.25 -10.00 -2.13
N SER A 186 14.56 -8.81 -1.59
CA SER A 186 15.80 -8.09 -1.85
C SER A 186 17.01 -8.94 -1.43
N LYS A 187 18.03 -9.00 -2.28
CA LYS A 187 19.32 -9.65 -1.94
C LYS A 187 20.10 -8.92 -0.85
N LYS A 188 19.72 -7.68 -0.53
CA LYS A 188 20.31 -6.83 0.51
C LYS A 188 19.42 -6.68 1.73
N LEU A 189 18.37 -7.49 1.87
CA LEU A 189 17.46 -7.43 2.99
C LEU A 189 18.20 -7.79 4.29
N GLU A 190 18.13 -6.89 5.27
CA GLU A 190 18.76 -7.04 6.59
C GLU A 190 17.73 -7.37 7.67
N GLY A 191 16.48 -6.91 7.49
CA GLY A 191 15.44 -7.13 8.50
C GLY A 191 14.01 -7.17 7.99
N ILE A 192 13.18 -7.91 8.73
CA ILE A 192 11.74 -7.99 8.53
C ILE A 192 11.08 -7.66 9.88
N ASP A 193 10.26 -6.60 9.90
CA ASP A 193 9.60 -6.13 11.11
C ASP A 193 8.38 -6.99 11.45
N SER A 194 7.89 -6.85 12.68
CA SER A 194 6.81 -7.67 13.22
C SER A 194 5.58 -7.68 12.32
N GLU A 195 4.98 -8.86 12.20
CA GLU A 195 3.73 -9.09 11.46
C GLU A 195 3.79 -8.79 9.95
N ALA A 196 4.98 -8.57 9.37
CA ALA A 196 5.10 -8.09 7.99
C ALA A 196 4.36 -8.96 6.97
N PHE A 197 4.33 -10.27 7.15
CA PHE A 197 3.60 -11.24 6.31
C PHE A 197 2.55 -12.04 7.08
N GLN A 198 2.19 -11.65 8.30
CA GLN A 198 1.21 -12.37 9.09
C GLN A 198 -0.11 -12.52 8.32
N ASN A 199 -0.71 -13.72 8.37
CA ASN A 199 -1.94 -14.08 7.66
C ASN A 199 -1.83 -14.08 6.11
N CYS A 200 -0.62 -14.13 5.53
CA CYS A 200 -0.42 -14.39 4.10
C CYS A 200 -0.59 -15.88 3.81
N LYS A 201 -1.84 -16.38 3.86
CA LYS A 201 -2.17 -17.81 3.91
C LYS A 201 -1.65 -18.61 2.72
N ASN A 202 -1.58 -18.01 1.53
CA ASN A 202 -1.17 -18.68 0.28
C ASN A 202 0.31 -18.50 -0.04
N MET A 203 1.06 -17.76 0.79
CA MET A 203 2.46 -17.46 0.54
C MET A 203 3.33 -18.72 0.71
N LYS A 204 4.24 -18.91 -0.25
CA LYS A 204 5.27 -19.93 -0.21
C LYS A 204 6.65 -19.29 -0.28
N LEU A 205 7.56 -19.79 0.54
CA LEU A 205 9.00 -19.53 0.44
C LEU A 205 9.68 -20.85 0.08
N SER A 206 10.70 -20.78 -0.74
CA SER A 206 11.63 -21.89 -0.96
C SER A 206 12.87 -21.72 -0.09
N GLU A 207 13.70 -22.75 0.03
CA GLU A 207 14.96 -22.72 0.80
C GLU A 207 15.93 -21.59 0.37
N ARG A 208 15.72 -21.02 -0.84
CA ARG A 208 16.57 -19.97 -1.40
C ARG A 208 15.98 -18.57 -1.27
N ASP A 209 14.81 -18.44 -0.68
CA ASP A 209 14.06 -17.19 -0.68
C ASP A 209 14.47 -16.23 0.47
N LEU A 210 15.09 -16.75 1.54
CA LEU A 210 15.65 -15.90 2.60
C LEU A 210 17.10 -15.51 2.25
N PRO A 211 17.38 -14.19 2.12
CA PRO A 211 18.70 -13.72 1.69
C PRO A 211 19.76 -13.92 2.78
N LYS A 212 21.02 -14.20 2.35
CA LYS A 212 22.16 -14.37 3.25
C LYS A 212 22.58 -13.11 4.02
N THR A 213 21.95 -11.98 3.73
CA THR A 213 22.14 -10.70 4.45
C THR A 213 21.16 -10.50 5.59
N LEU A 214 20.15 -11.38 5.71
CA LEU A 214 19.07 -11.23 6.68
C LEU A 214 19.59 -11.50 8.10
N LYS A 215 19.48 -10.49 8.96
CA LYS A 215 19.95 -10.51 10.35
C LYS A 215 18.82 -10.59 11.36
N THR A 216 17.65 -10.04 11.01
CA THR A 216 16.56 -9.88 11.96
C THR A 216 15.23 -10.30 11.34
N ILE A 217 14.53 -11.21 12.03
CA ILE A 217 13.12 -11.52 11.81
C ILE A 217 12.39 -11.25 13.13
N ARG A 218 11.50 -10.25 13.16
CA ARG A 218 10.78 -9.87 14.38
C ARG A 218 9.56 -10.75 14.63
N ASP A 219 8.72 -10.36 15.59
CA ASP A 219 7.62 -11.18 16.09
C ASP A 219 6.53 -11.39 15.05
N ASN A 220 5.96 -12.60 15.01
CA ASN A 220 4.81 -12.98 14.18
C ASN A 220 4.99 -12.76 12.68
N VAL A 221 6.20 -12.60 12.15
CA VAL A 221 6.44 -12.23 10.74
C VAL A 221 5.67 -13.14 9.79
N PHE A 222 5.73 -14.45 9.96
CA PHE A 222 5.04 -15.44 9.11
C PHE A 222 3.89 -16.16 9.83
N ALA A 223 3.42 -15.64 10.96
CA ALA A 223 2.34 -16.30 11.70
C ALA A 223 1.09 -16.48 10.81
N ASN A 224 0.48 -17.67 10.86
CA ASN A 224 -0.65 -18.08 10.03
C ASN A 224 -0.39 -18.09 8.51
N CYS A 225 0.86 -18.21 8.07
CA CYS A 225 1.20 -18.49 6.67
C CYS A 225 1.05 -20.00 6.41
N THR A 226 -0.18 -20.46 6.25
CA THR A 226 -0.53 -21.90 6.25
C THR A 226 -0.03 -22.68 5.03
N SER A 227 0.43 -22.02 3.97
CA SER A 227 1.06 -22.65 2.81
C SER A 227 2.60 -22.56 2.83
N LEU A 228 3.16 -22.07 3.94
CA LEU A 228 4.60 -21.90 4.08
C LEU A 228 5.24 -23.25 4.45
N GLU A 229 6.15 -23.72 3.61
CA GLU A 229 6.83 -25.01 3.73
C GLU A 229 8.36 -24.82 3.65
N ASN A 230 9.12 -25.67 4.36
CA ASN A 230 10.57 -25.81 4.19
C ASN A 230 11.38 -24.51 4.28
N VAL A 231 11.19 -23.73 5.34
CA VAL A 231 11.94 -22.49 5.58
C VAL A 231 13.32 -22.81 6.16
N VAL A 232 14.39 -22.42 5.44
CA VAL A 232 15.76 -22.47 5.94
C VAL A 232 16.18 -21.09 6.38
N LEU A 233 16.57 -20.96 7.64
CA LEU A 233 17.07 -19.71 8.21
C LEU A 233 18.54 -19.53 7.79
N PRO A 234 18.96 -18.31 7.35
CA PRO A 234 20.33 -18.06 6.95
C PRO A 234 21.29 -18.00 8.16
N ASP A 235 22.53 -18.38 7.95
CA ASP A 235 23.59 -18.33 9.00
C ASP A 235 23.85 -16.90 9.53
N SER A 236 23.46 -15.91 8.75
CA SER A 236 23.58 -14.48 9.14
C SER A 236 22.53 -14.02 10.16
N LEU A 237 21.54 -14.88 10.49
CA LEU A 237 20.44 -14.48 11.36
C LEU A 237 20.93 -14.32 12.81
N GLU A 238 20.80 -13.09 13.32
CA GLU A 238 21.20 -12.70 14.69
C GLU A 238 19.99 -12.66 15.65
N TYR A 239 18.79 -12.37 15.13
CA TYR A 239 17.58 -12.25 15.94
C TYR A 239 16.37 -12.93 15.28
N LEU A 240 15.74 -13.82 16.04
CA LEU A 240 14.48 -14.46 15.69
C LEU A 240 13.45 -14.17 16.78
N GLY A 241 12.38 -13.47 16.42
CA GLY A 241 11.34 -13.03 17.33
C GLY A 241 10.42 -14.13 17.81
N ILE A 242 9.39 -13.74 18.57
CA ILE A 242 8.39 -14.66 19.14
C ILE A 242 7.36 -15.02 18.06
N SER A 243 6.92 -16.29 18.04
CA SER A 243 5.82 -16.78 17.21
C SER A 243 6.00 -16.53 15.70
N VAL A 244 7.24 -16.43 15.20
CA VAL A 244 7.54 -16.12 13.80
C VAL A 244 6.79 -17.05 12.85
N PHE A 245 6.74 -18.35 13.15
CA PHE A 245 6.07 -19.39 12.35
C PHE A 245 4.85 -19.99 13.05
N TYR A 246 4.20 -19.23 13.94
CA TYR A 246 3.02 -19.70 14.63
C TYR A 246 1.93 -20.09 13.62
N ASN A 247 1.37 -21.33 13.77
CA ASN A 247 0.32 -21.87 12.93
C ASN A 247 0.68 -21.91 11.41
N CYS A 248 1.95 -22.14 11.09
CA CYS A 248 2.38 -22.59 9.76
C CYS A 248 2.24 -24.12 9.75
N GLN A 249 1.28 -24.68 8.96
CA GLN A 249 0.87 -26.08 9.00
C GLN A 249 1.61 -26.94 7.96
N SER A 250 2.91 -26.92 7.93
CA SER A 250 3.65 -27.81 7.02
C SER A 250 4.66 -28.63 7.78
#